data_0808282078c7d6172f5fef667ce2b484
#
_entry.id   0808282078c7d6172f5fef667ce2b484
#
_cell.length_a   1.000
_cell.length_b   1.000
_cell.length_c   1.000
_cell.angle_alpha   90.00
_cell.angle_beta   90.00
_cell.angle_gamma   90.00
#
_symmetry.space_group_name_H-M   'P 1'
#
loop_
_entity.id
_entity.type
_entity.pdbx_description
1 polymer ?
#
loop_
_entity_poly.entity_id
_entity_poly.type
_entity_poly.pdbx_seq_one_letter_code
_entity_poly.pdbx_strand_id
1 'polypeptide(L)'
;MKYLLIVGVLMTSWTVQAQDRSIRFEEGSYQEVLAKAKKENKLLFIDCYTSWCGPCKMLARDVFTNNEVADYFNEHFISLKVDCEKGEGPQLRERFGVSSYPTLLFIDG
;
A
#
# COMPACT_ATOMS: atom_id res chain seq x y z
N MET A 1 46.82 -44.35 19.00
CA MET A 1 46.41 -43.39 17.97
C MET A 1 45.12 -42.72 18.40
N LYS A 2 45.20 -41.47 18.70
CA LYS A 2 44.01 -40.69 19.05
C LYS A 2 43.53 -39.92 17.81
N TYR A 3 42.32 -40.27 17.34
CA TYR A 3 41.69 -39.54 16.26
C TYR A 3 40.93 -38.39 16.86
N LEU A 4 41.36 -37.15 16.55
CA LEU A 4 40.65 -35.94 16.89
C LEU A 4 39.59 -35.72 15.81
N LEU A 5 38.33 -36.04 16.13
CA LEU A 5 37.18 -35.65 15.31
C LEU A 5 36.90 -34.17 15.59
N ILE A 6 37.35 -33.31 14.70
CA ILE A 6 36.94 -31.92 14.70
C ILE A 6 35.54 -31.89 14.07
N VAL A 7 34.51 -31.84 14.92
CA VAL A 7 33.16 -31.57 14.46
C VAL A 7 33.09 -30.08 14.19
N GLY A 8 33.25 -29.72 12.93
CA GLY A 8 33.02 -28.32 12.47
C GLY A 8 31.55 -28.02 12.59
N VAL A 9 31.18 -27.26 13.61
CA VAL A 9 29.83 -26.69 13.69
C VAL A 9 29.76 -25.59 12.62
N LEU A 10 29.13 -25.90 11.48
CA LEU A 10 28.77 -24.94 10.49
C LEU A 10 27.65 -24.06 11.08
N MET A 11 28.03 -22.91 11.66
CA MET A 11 27.09 -21.88 11.99
C MET A 11 26.58 -21.25 10.70
N THR A 12 25.44 -21.73 10.21
CA THR A 12 24.72 -21.06 9.16
C THR A 12 24.12 -19.78 9.74
N SER A 13 24.77 -18.67 9.48
CA SER A 13 24.22 -17.35 9.82
C SER A 13 23.01 -17.11 8.93
N TRP A 14 21.84 -17.23 9.49
CA TRP A 14 20.60 -16.81 8.82
C TRP A 14 20.57 -15.28 8.85
N THR A 15 20.96 -14.66 7.75
CA THR A 15 20.77 -13.22 7.60
C THR A 15 19.29 -12.98 7.35
N VAL A 16 18.59 -12.49 8.37
CA VAL A 16 17.23 -11.99 8.18
C VAL A 16 17.36 -10.64 7.47
N GLN A 17 17.15 -10.65 6.17
CA GLN A 17 17.04 -9.42 5.40
C GLN A 17 15.68 -8.80 5.69
N ALA A 18 15.67 -7.56 6.21
CA ALA A 18 14.47 -6.77 6.32
C ALA A 18 13.95 -6.51 4.91
N GLN A 19 12.73 -6.98 4.60
CA GLN A 19 12.07 -6.72 3.33
C GLN A 19 11.42 -5.34 3.38
N ASP A 20 11.64 -4.55 2.34
CA ASP A 20 10.93 -3.30 2.15
C ASP A 20 9.47 -3.61 1.79
N ARG A 21 8.56 -2.91 2.45
CA ARG A 21 7.12 -3.05 2.24
C ARG A 21 6.52 -1.73 1.81
N SER A 22 5.45 -1.80 1.06
CA SER A 22 4.69 -0.64 0.63
C SER A 22 3.19 -0.92 0.74
N ILE A 23 2.39 0.13 0.73
CA ILE A 23 0.93 -0.03 0.64
C ILE A 23 0.62 -0.74 -0.67
N ARG A 24 -0.14 -1.84 -0.59
CA ARG A 24 -0.62 -2.59 -1.75
C ARG A 24 -1.91 -1.96 -2.26
N PHE A 25 -1.80 -1.29 -3.40
CA PHE A 25 -2.97 -0.76 -4.07
C PHE A 25 -3.60 -1.82 -4.96
N GLU A 26 -4.91 -1.99 -4.80
CA GLU A 26 -5.67 -2.98 -5.55
C GLU A 26 -5.84 -2.56 -7.01
N GLU A 27 -5.89 -3.57 -7.88
CA GLU A 27 -6.30 -3.40 -9.28
C GLU A 27 -7.82 -3.50 -9.38
N GLY A 28 -8.42 -2.75 -10.29
CA GLY A 28 -9.84 -2.81 -10.55
C GLY A 28 -10.54 -1.47 -10.41
N SER A 29 -11.85 -1.47 -10.67
CA SER A 29 -12.70 -0.28 -10.55
C SER A 29 -13.01 0.04 -9.09
N TYR A 30 -13.45 1.27 -8.85
CA TYR A 30 -13.93 1.68 -7.53
C TYR A 30 -14.98 0.71 -6.97
N GLN A 31 -15.96 0.31 -7.79
CA GLN A 31 -17.02 -0.60 -7.35
C GLN A 31 -16.49 -1.99 -6.97
N GLU A 32 -15.57 -2.51 -7.76
CA GLU A 32 -14.95 -3.81 -7.47
C GLU A 32 -14.14 -3.79 -6.18
N VAL A 33 -13.33 -2.75 -5.99
CA VAL A 33 -12.47 -2.62 -4.81
C VAL A 33 -13.31 -2.29 -3.56
N LEU A 34 -14.37 -1.49 -3.70
CA LEU A 34 -15.31 -1.25 -2.61
C LEU A 34 -16.00 -2.55 -2.17
N ALA A 35 -16.41 -3.39 -3.10
CA ALA A 35 -17.00 -4.68 -2.81
C ALA A 35 -16.04 -5.59 -2.02
N LYS A 36 -14.76 -5.57 -2.39
CA LYS A 36 -13.71 -6.29 -1.66
C LYS A 36 -13.57 -5.78 -0.23
N ALA A 37 -13.54 -4.47 -0.04
CA ALA A 37 -13.45 -3.86 1.29
C ALA A 37 -14.63 -4.28 2.18
N LYS A 38 -15.85 -4.23 1.64
CA LYS A 38 -17.06 -4.70 2.34
C LYS A 38 -16.97 -6.16 2.75
N LYS A 39 -16.55 -7.02 1.83
CA LYS A 39 -16.41 -8.46 2.07
C LYS A 39 -15.41 -8.75 3.18
N GLU A 40 -14.33 -7.98 3.26
CA GLU A 40 -13.29 -8.14 4.27
C GLU A 40 -13.56 -7.32 5.53
N ASN A 41 -14.68 -6.61 5.60
CA ASN A 41 -15.05 -5.74 6.71
C ASN A 41 -13.99 -4.70 7.05
N LYS A 42 -13.47 -4.07 6.00
CA LYS A 42 -12.46 -3.01 6.09
C LYS A 42 -12.96 -1.73 5.41
N LEU A 43 -12.44 -0.59 5.85
CA LEU A 43 -12.62 0.66 5.12
C LEU A 43 -11.82 0.63 3.82
N LEU A 44 -12.35 1.31 2.80
CA LEU A 44 -11.64 1.57 1.57
C LEU A 44 -10.84 2.86 1.71
N PHE A 45 -9.53 2.77 1.58
CA PHE A 45 -8.63 3.92 1.50
C PHE A 45 -8.42 4.30 0.03
N ILE A 46 -8.64 5.55 -0.31
CA ILE A 46 -8.43 6.04 -1.67
C ILE A 46 -7.39 7.16 -1.65
N ASP A 47 -6.32 6.98 -2.41
CA ASP A 47 -5.35 8.03 -2.73
C ASP A 47 -5.78 8.71 -4.03
N CYS A 48 -6.34 9.90 -3.91
CA CYS A 48 -6.73 10.74 -5.06
C CYS A 48 -5.54 11.59 -5.46
N TYR A 49 -5.00 11.34 -6.63
CA TYR A 49 -3.81 12.02 -7.13
C TYR A 49 -3.98 12.48 -8.58
N THR A 50 -3.00 13.22 -9.06
CA THR A 50 -2.81 13.56 -10.48
C THR A 50 -1.36 13.30 -10.87
N SER A 51 -1.10 13.12 -12.17
CA SER A 51 0.23 12.79 -12.66
C SER A 51 1.26 13.92 -12.47
N TRP A 52 0.79 15.16 -12.36
CA TRP A 52 1.63 16.36 -12.22
C TRP A 52 1.82 16.80 -10.76
N CYS A 53 1.18 16.15 -9.82
CA CYS A 53 1.17 16.55 -8.40
C CYS A 53 2.49 16.14 -7.70
N GLY A 54 3.32 17.12 -7.38
CA GLY A 54 4.58 16.90 -6.65
C GLY A 54 4.38 16.29 -5.26
N PRO A 55 3.51 16.83 -4.40
CA PRO A 55 3.22 16.25 -3.08
C PRO A 55 2.68 14.82 -3.14
N CYS A 56 1.92 14.47 -4.17
CA CYS A 56 1.43 13.11 -4.37
C CYS A 56 2.59 12.12 -4.60
N LYS A 57 3.57 12.54 -5.41
CA LYS A 57 4.78 11.75 -5.67
C LYS A 57 5.63 11.57 -4.42
N MET A 58 5.71 12.60 -3.58
CA MET A 58 6.43 12.53 -2.29
C MET A 58 5.76 11.54 -1.33
N LEU A 59 4.43 11.56 -1.22
CA LEU A 59 3.68 10.58 -0.45
C LEU A 59 3.96 9.15 -0.91
N ALA A 60 3.87 8.92 -2.21
CA ALA A 60 4.08 7.60 -2.80
C ALA A 60 5.50 7.08 -2.56
N ARG A 61 6.49 7.97 -2.64
CA ARG A 61 7.90 7.61 -2.48
C ARG A 61 8.31 7.45 -1.02
N ASP A 62 7.90 8.37 -0.14
CA ASP A 62 8.47 8.51 1.19
C ASP A 62 7.56 7.99 2.32
N VAL A 63 6.25 8.00 2.12
CA VAL A 63 5.28 7.61 3.15
C VAL A 63 4.69 6.23 2.89
N PHE A 64 4.19 5.98 1.69
CA PHE A 64 3.53 4.70 1.36
C PHE A 64 4.52 3.53 1.25
N THR A 65 5.79 3.82 1.21
CA THR A 65 6.89 2.86 1.23
C THR A 65 7.54 2.71 2.61
N ASN A 66 7.06 3.43 3.61
CA ASN A 66 7.48 3.26 4.99
C ASN A 66 6.87 1.97 5.53
N ASN A 67 7.71 1.09 6.10
CA ASN A 67 7.26 -0.23 6.53
C ASN A 67 6.14 -0.20 7.57
N GLU A 68 6.22 0.70 8.56
CA GLU A 68 5.18 0.81 9.59
C GLU A 68 3.85 1.29 9.02
N VAL A 69 3.90 2.27 8.13
CA VAL A 69 2.71 2.78 7.43
C VAL A 69 2.11 1.69 6.55
N ALA A 70 2.94 1.02 5.76
CA ALA A 70 2.52 -0.05 4.87
C ALA A 70 1.87 -1.20 5.64
N ASP A 71 2.47 -1.65 6.73
CA ASP A 71 1.94 -2.73 7.55
C ASP A 71 0.58 -2.36 8.13
N TYR A 72 0.43 -1.15 8.66
CA TYR A 72 -0.83 -0.69 9.23
C TYR A 72 -1.93 -0.61 8.16
N PHE A 73 -1.64 0.02 7.02
CA PHE A 73 -2.63 0.19 5.96
C PHE A 73 -3.01 -1.14 5.31
N ASN A 74 -2.05 -2.01 5.08
CA ASN A 74 -2.33 -3.33 4.49
C ASN A 74 -3.17 -4.22 5.42
N GLU A 75 -3.03 -4.06 6.72
CA GLU A 75 -3.82 -4.81 7.70
C GLU A 75 -5.24 -4.26 7.83
N HIS A 76 -5.40 -2.92 7.89
CA HIS A 76 -6.65 -2.29 8.29
C HIS A 76 -7.52 -1.80 7.14
N PHE A 77 -6.94 -1.57 5.97
CA PHE A 77 -7.65 -0.99 4.83
C PHE A 77 -7.46 -1.82 3.57
N ILE A 78 -8.43 -1.71 2.67
CA ILE A 78 -8.25 -2.03 1.27
C ILE A 78 -7.95 -0.71 0.57
N SER A 79 -6.90 -0.66 -0.24
CA SER A 79 -6.36 0.59 -0.77
C SER A 79 -6.49 0.66 -2.28
N LEU A 80 -6.88 1.84 -2.78
CA LEU A 80 -7.05 2.13 -4.21
C LEU A 80 -6.39 3.47 -4.54
N LYS A 81 -5.62 3.49 -5.63
CA LYS A 81 -5.11 4.74 -6.21
C LYS A 81 -6.03 5.19 -7.33
N VAL A 82 -6.41 6.45 -7.32
CA VAL A 82 -7.26 7.05 -8.37
C VAL A 82 -6.55 8.25 -8.96
N ASP A 83 -6.20 8.16 -10.25
CA ASP A 83 -5.82 9.33 -11.03
C ASP A 83 -7.09 10.10 -11.37
N CYS A 84 -7.26 11.26 -10.76
CA CYS A 84 -8.50 12.04 -10.87
C CYS A 84 -8.73 12.66 -12.25
N GLU A 85 -7.77 12.54 -13.15
CA GLU A 85 -7.88 13.06 -14.52
C GLU A 85 -8.04 11.94 -15.57
N LYS A 86 -8.01 10.67 -15.15
CA LYS A 86 -8.07 9.51 -16.07
C LYS A 86 -9.13 8.50 -15.65
N GLY A 87 -9.63 7.75 -16.65
CA GLY A 87 -10.58 6.67 -16.42
C GLY A 87 -11.82 7.14 -15.67
N GLU A 88 -12.16 6.46 -14.57
CA GLU A 88 -13.27 6.84 -13.70
C GLU A 88 -12.93 7.98 -12.73
N GLY A 89 -11.68 8.44 -12.74
CA GLY A 89 -11.21 9.50 -11.84
C GLY A 89 -12.04 10.76 -11.83
N PRO A 90 -12.39 11.36 -12.99
CA PRO A 90 -13.22 12.55 -13.03
C PRO A 90 -14.60 12.40 -12.37
N GLN A 91 -15.23 11.24 -12.50
CA GLN A 91 -16.52 10.94 -11.84
C GLN A 91 -16.37 10.82 -10.33
N LEU A 92 -15.34 10.14 -9.87
CA LEU A 92 -15.05 9.98 -8.44
C LEU A 92 -14.66 11.31 -7.80
N ARG A 93 -13.88 12.12 -8.50
CA ARG A 93 -13.52 13.48 -8.09
C ARG A 93 -14.77 14.31 -7.81
N GLU A 94 -15.72 14.31 -8.73
CA GLU A 94 -16.96 15.04 -8.57
C GLU A 94 -17.81 14.48 -7.42
N ARG A 95 -17.96 13.17 -7.38
CA ARG A 95 -18.75 12.47 -6.35
C ARG A 95 -18.28 12.77 -4.94
N PHE A 96 -16.98 12.81 -4.72
CA PHE A 96 -16.40 13.03 -3.39
C PHE A 96 -15.94 14.45 -3.13
N GLY A 97 -16.20 15.37 -4.08
CA GLY A 97 -15.86 16.78 -3.91
C GLY A 97 -14.37 17.05 -3.80
N VAL A 98 -13.55 16.29 -4.51
CA VAL A 98 -12.09 16.43 -4.47
C VAL A 98 -11.68 17.68 -5.26
N SER A 99 -11.03 18.64 -4.58
CA SER A 99 -10.63 19.92 -5.16
C SER A 99 -9.14 20.22 -5.08
N SER A 100 -8.38 19.37 -4.40
CA SER A 100 -6.95 19.53 -4.24
C SER A 100 -6.25 18.18 -4.19
N TYR A 101 -4.95 18.16 -4.45
CA TYR A 101 -4.16 16.93 -4.49
C TYR A 101 -2.89 17.02 -3.63
N PRO A 102 -2.57 15.97 -2.88
CA PRO A 102 -3.34 14.73 -2.75
C PRO A 102 -4.58 14.91 -1.88
N THR A 103 -5.62 14.13 -2.14
CA THR A 103 -6.76 13.97 -1.23
C THR A 103 -6.85 12.51 -0.84
N LEU A 104 -6.84 12.23 0.45
CA LEU A 104 -6.92 10.89 0.99
C LEU A 104 -8.33 10.69 1.55
N LEU A 105 -9.02 9.67 1.05
CA LEU A 105 -10.39 9.35 1.44
C LEU A 105 -10.45 8.02 2.17
N PHE A 106 -11.32 7.94 3.16
CA PHE A 106 -11.66 6.69 3.84
C PHE A 106 -13.17 6.49 3.70
N ILE A 107 -13.53 5.41 3.02
CA ILE A 107 -14.92 5.13 2.65
C ILE A 107 -15.41 3.91 3.42
N ASP A 108 -16.54 4.08 4.12
CA ASP A 108 -17.28 2.98 4.71
C ASP A 108 -18.35 2.54 3.73
N GLY A 109 -18.24 1.30 3.31
CA GLY A 109 -19.13 0.79 2.28
C GLY A 109 -20.44 0.19 2.79
#